data_9c222f1888209f25b69758315f6f32b9
#
_entry.id   9c222f1888209f25b69758315f6f32b9
#
_cell.length_a   1.000
_cell.length_b   1.000
_cell.length_c   1.000
_cell.angle_alpha   90.00
_cell.angle_beta   90.00
_cell.angle_gamma   90.00
#
_symmetry.space_group_name_H-M   'P 1'
#
loop_
_entity.id
_entity.type
_entity.pdbx_description
1 polymer ?
#
loop_
_entity_poly.entity_id
_entity_poly.type
_entity_poly.pdbx_seq_one_letter_code
_entity_poly.pdbx_strand_id
1 'polypeptide(L)'
;MDRFSEYRIMWVLVLFDLPTETKKDKKAYTDFRKNLQKDGFTMFQFSIYVRHCASSENATVHINRVKSFLPEYGQVGIMCITDLSLIHISEPTRHAQIS
;
A
#
# COMPACT_ATOMS: atom_id res chain seq x y z
N MET A 1 10.69 -10.83 -21.36
CA MET A 1 10.33 -10.75 -20.89
C MET A 1 9.42 -9.84 -20.65
N ASP A 2 9.27 -9.06 -21.24
CA ASP A 2 8.36 -8.16 -21.06
C ASP A 2 7.01 -8.64 -21.14
N ARG A 3 6.76 -9.68 -21.84
CA ARG A 3 5.47 -10.21 -21.95
C ARG A 3 4.94 -10.61 -20.63
N PHE A 4 5.78 -11.15 -19.76
CA PHE A 4 5.35 -11.54 -18.47
C PHE A 4 4.87 -10.35 -17.68
N SER A 5 5.54 -9.26 -17.80
CA SER A 5 5.11 -8.07 -17.07
C SER A 5 3.78 -7.60 -17.52
N GLU A 6 3.48 -7.73 -18.76
CA GLU A 6 2.22 -7.25 -19.26
C GLU A 6 1.06 -7.99 -18.70
N TYR A 7 1.24 -9.26 -18.44
CA TYR A 7 0.13 -10.05 -17.95
C TYR A 7 0.10 -10.19 -16.47
N ARG A 8 1.15 -9.71 -15.80
CA ARG A 8 1.15 -9.85 -14.38
C ARG A 8 0.31 -8.84 -13.73
N ILE A 9 -0.33 -9.26 -12.68
CA ILE A 9 -1.08 -8.37 -11.86
C ILE A 9 -0.12 -7.70 -10.93
N MET A 10 -0.23 -6.42 -10.79
CA MET A 10 0.67 -5.64 -9.95
C MET A 10 -0.06 -5.28 -8.69
N TRP A 11 0.70 -5.20 -7.60
CA TRP A 11 0.16 -4.75 -6.33
C TRP A 11 0.92 -3.52 -5.91
N VAL A 12 0.20 -2.52 -5.48
CA VAL A 12 0.81 -1.32 -4.92
C VAL A 12 0.64 -1.43 -3.41
N LEU A 13 1.74 -1.37 -2.69
CA LEU A 13 1.72 -1.41 -1.24
C LEU A 13 2.06 -0.05 -0.71
N VAL A 14 1.31 0.40 0.28
CA VAL A 14 1.58 1.65 0.97
C VAL A 14 1.86 1.30 2.41
N LEU A 15 3.08 1.59 2.85
CA LEU A 15 3.50 1.32 4.21
C LEU A 15 3.71 2.67 4.88
N PHE A 16 3.18 2.85 6.06
CA PHE A 16 3.28 4.17 6.67
C PHE A 16 3.47 4.08 8.18
N ASP A 17 4.13 5.09 8.69
CA ASP A 17 4.36 5.24 10.10
C ASP A 17 4.05 6.70 10.40
N LEU A 18 2.87 6.96 10.91
CA LEU A 18 2.39 8.30 11.14
C LEU A 18 2.20 8.55 12.62
N PRO A 19 2.46 9.77 13.08
CA PRO A 19 2.26 10.07 14.49
C PRO A 19 0.78 10.07 14.84
N THR A 20 0.48 9.74 16.09
CA THR A 20 -0.90 9.69 16.55
C THR A 20 -1.02 10.31 17.93
N GLU A 21 -0.18 11.27 18.27
CA GLU A 21 -0.16 11.81 19.62
C GLU A 21 -1.14 12.94 19.84
N THR A 22 -1.27 13.81 18.87
CA THR A 22 -2.18 14.95 19.04
C THR A 22 -3.47 14.69 18.28
N LYS A 23 -4.47 15.51 18.52
CA LYS A 23 -5.71 15.40 17.78
C LYS A 23 -5.48 15.63 16.30
N LYS A 24 -4.62 16.57 15.97
CA LYS A 24 -4.32 16.86 14.58
C LYS A 24 -3.66 15.66 13.93
N ASP A 25 -2.74 15.01 14.65
CA ASP A 25 -2.08 13.81 14.13
C ASP A 25 -3.09 12.70 13.88
N LYS A 26 -4.00 12.50 14.81
CA LYS A 26 -4.99 11.45 14.69
C LYS A 26 -5.91 11.70 13.52
N LYS A 27 -6.24 12.97 13.28
CA LYS A 27 -7.09 13.31 12.16
C LYS A 27 -6.36 13.05 10.85
N ALA A 28 -5.10 13.43 10.77
CA ALA A 28 -4.31 13.19 9.56
C ALA A 28 -4.18 11.71 9.27
N TYR A 29 -3.97 10.91 10.30
CA TYR A 29 -3.89 9.47 10.18
C TYR A 29 -5.20 8.89 9.64
N THR A 30 -6.31 9.31 10.23
CA THR A 30 -7.61 8.84 9.81
C THR A 30 -7.92 9.26 8.37
N ASP A 31 -7.60 10.49 8.03
CA ASP A 31 -7.86 10.99 6.69
C ASP A 31 -7.03 10.25 5.65
N PHE A 32 -5.77 9.95 5.98
CA PHE A 32 -4.92 9.21 5.07
C PHE A 32 -5.49 7.82 4.81
N ARG A 33 -5.91 7.14 5.86
CA ARG A 33 -6.51 5.81 5.71
C ARG A 33 -7.78 5.87 4.89
N LYS A 34 -8.62 6.87 5.13
CA LYS A 34 -9.86 7.00 4.38
C LYS A 34 -9.58 7.25 2.90
N ASN A 35 -8.57 8.07 2.62
CA ASN A 35 -8.22 8.35 1.24
C ASN A 35 -7.68 7.12 0.54
N LEU A 36 -6.90 6.30 1.25
CA LEU A 36 -6.44 5.05 0.68
C LEU A 36 -7.64 4.16 0.36
N GLN A 37 -8.58 4.06 1.26
CA GLN A 37 -9.73 3.21 1.05
C GLN A 37 -10.59 3.70 -0.10
N LYS A 38 -10.74 5.01 -0.22
CA LYS A 38 -11.50 5.58 -1.33
C LYS A 38 -10.86 5.27 -2.66
N ASP A 39 -9.54 5.18 -2.68
CA ASP A 39 -8.84 4.88 -3.92
C ASP A 39 -8.74 3.38 -4.15
N GLY A 40 -9.42 2.58 -3.36
CA GLY A 40 -9.51 1.15 -3.60
C GLY A 40 -8.48 0.31 -2.88
N PHE A 41 -7.72 0.89 -1.97
CA PHE A 41 -6.76 0.13 -1.19
C PHE A 41 -7.47 -0.62 -0.07
N THR A 42 -6.96 -1.77 0.27
CA THR A 42 -7.49 -2.60 1.33
C THR A 42 -6.44 -2.75 2.41
N MET A 43 -6.85 -2.78 3.63
CA MET A 43 -5.92 -2.93 4.74
C MET A 43 -5.38 -4.35 4.79
N PHE A 44 -4.06 -4.47 4.73
CA PHE A 44 -3.39 -5.76 4.86
C PHE A 44 -2.92 -5.91 6.31
N GLN A 45 -2.37 -4.85 6.86
CA GLN A 45 -1.99 -4.73 8.25
C GLN A 45 -2.33 -3.32 8.65
N PHE A 46 -2.24 -2.99 9.93
CA PHE A 46 -2.59 -1.66 10.40
C PHE A 46 -1.91 -0.55 9.62
N SER A 47 -0.66 -0.72 9.31
CA SER A 47 0.10 0.32 8.61
C SER A 47 0.50 -0.09 7.22
N ILE A 48 -0.19 -1.05 6.65
CA ILE A 48 0.10 -1.52 5.30
C ILE A 48 -1.20 -1.70 4.55
N TYR A 49 -1.34 -0.96 3.48
CA TYR A 49 -2.51 -1.07 2.62
C TYR A 49 -2.08 -1.52 1.24
N VAL A 50 -2.89 -2.29 0.57
CA VAL A 50 -2.55 -2.85 -0.73
C VAL A 50 -3.66 -2.59 -1.72
N ARG A 51 -3.29 -2.42 -2.97
CA ARG A 51 -4.24 -2.30 -4.05
C ARG A 51 -3.76 -3.12 -5.23
N HIS A 52 -4.69 -3.87 -5.79
CA HIS A 52 -4.47 -4.67 -6.96
C HIS A 52 -4.60 -3.79 -8.20
N CYS A 53 -3.67 -3.88 -9.10
CA CYS A 53 -3.69 -3.06 -10.30
C CYS A 53 -3.47 -3.94 -11.51
N ALA A 54 -4.20 -3.65 -12.58
CA ALA A 54 -4.18 -4.51 -13.75
C ALA A 54 -2.92 -4.34 -14.59
N SER A 55 -2.22 -3.25 -14.45
CA SER A 55 -1.05 -2.99 -15.26
C SER A 55 -0.12 -2.03 -14.53
N SER A 56 1.08 -1.89 -15.04
CA SER A 56 2.01 -0.94 -14.42
C SER A 56 1.54 0.50 -14.64
N GLU A 57 0.84 0.77 -15.73
CA GLU A 57 0.31 2.10 -15.92
C GLU A 57 -0.78 2.40 -14.93
N ASN A 58 -1.63 1.43 -14.68
CA ASN A 58 -2.68 1.59 -13.70
C ASN A 58 -2.05 1.77 -12.30
N ALA A 59 -1.00 1.02 -12.01
CA ALA A 59 -0.31 1.17 -10.73
C ALA A 59 0.24 2.58 -10.58
N THR A 60 0.81 3.14 -11.64
CA THR A 60 1.35 4.49 -11.59
C THR A 60 0.28 5.52 -11.26
N VAL A 61 -0.91 5.35 -11.81
CA VAL A 61 -2.02 6.25 -11.53
C VAL A 61 -2.31 6.26 -10.03
N HIS A 62 -2.37 5.09 -9.42
CA HIS A 62 -2.70 5.02 -8.01
C HIS A 62 -1.56 5.47 -7.12
N ILE A 63 -0.32 5.22 -7.53
CA ILE A 63 0.82 5.74 -6.80
C ILE A 63 0.78 7.27 -6.80
N ASN A 64 0.48 7.86 -7.93
CA ASN A 64 0.41 9.31 -8.01
C ASN A 64 -0.73 9.87 -7.18
N ARG A 65 -1.84 9.16 -7.10
CA ARG A 65 -2.94 9.59 -6.26
C ARG A 65 -2.53 9.58 -4.78
N VAL A 66 -1.85 8.53 -4.36
CA VAL A 66 -1.39 8.48 -2.98
C VAL A 66 -0.45 9.63 -2.70
N LYS A 67 0.43 9.93 -3.63
CA LYS A 67 1.34 11.05 -3.47
C LYS A 67 0.61 12.37 -3.30
N SER A 68 -0.58 12.48 -3.86
CA SER A 68 -1.32 13.73 -3.80
C SER A 68 -1.98 13.96 -2.45
N PHE A 69 -2.10 12.94 -1.61
CA PHE A 69 -2.71 13.14 -0.30
C PHE A 69 -1.83 12.66 0.84
N LEU A 70 -0.51 12.71 0.63
CA LEU A 70 0.42 12.34 1.70
C LEU A 70 0.25 13.26 2.90
N PRO A 71 0.36 12.71 4.10
CA PRO A 71 0.25 13.56 5.29
C PRO A 71 1.49 14.43 5.43
N GLU A 72 1.36 15.46 6.25
CA GLU A 72 2.44 16.41 6.43
C GLU A 72 3.60 15.83 7.23
N TYR A 73 3.30 14.98 8.19
CA TYR A 73 4.31 14.40 9.05
C TYR A 73 4.24 12.89 9.01
N GLY A 74 5.34 12.27 9.35
CA GLY A 74 5.44 10.82 9.34
C GLY A 74 6.15 10.32 8.11
N GLN A 75 6.15 9.01 7.94
CA GLN A 75 6.83 8.40 6.82
C GLN A 75 5.89 7.52 6.05
N VAL A 76 5.97 7.57 4.74
CA VAL A 76 5.13 6.74 3.87
C VAL A 76 6.02 6.14 2.81
N GLY A 77 5.99 4.84 2.69
CA GLY A 77 6.70 4.14 1.63
C GLY A 77 5.68 3.56 0.66
N ILE A 78 6.01 3.60 -0.61
CA ILE A 78 5.14 3.04 -1.65
C ILE A 78 5.96 2.05 -2.46
N MET A 79 5.45 0.84 -2.59
CA MET A 79 6.13 -0.21 -3.33
C MET A 79 5.19 -0.82 -4.32
N CYS A 80 5.77 -1.31 -5.40
CA CYS A 80 5.00 -1.99 -6.42
C CYS A 80 5.60 -3.38 -6.57
N ILE A 81 4.81 -4.41 -6.40
CA ILE A 81 5.31 -5.78 -6.50
C ILE A 81 4.38 -6.59 -7.38
N THR A 82 4.87 -7.73 -7.82
CA THR A 82 4.06 -8.61 -8.62
C THR A 82 3.18 -9.46 -7.73
N ASP A 83 2.18 -10.02 -8.33
CA ASP A 83 1.25 -10.88 -7.62
C ASP A 83 1.95 -12.03 -6.93
N LEU A 84 2.91 -12.61 -7.58
CA LEU A 84 3.63 -13.74 -7.01
C LEU A 84 4.36 -13.35 -5.74
N SER A 85 4.95 -12.19 -5.73
CA SER A 85 5.63 -11.73 -4.53
C SER A 85 4.69 -11.56 -3.37
N LEU A 86 3.52 -11.06 -3.63
CA LEU A 86 2.56 -10.86 -2.56
C LEU A 86 2.09 -12.19 -1.98
N ILE A 87 1.93 -13.19 -2.81
CA ILE A 87 1.55 -14.50 -2.33
C ILE A 87 2.63 -15.05 -1.39
N HIS A 88 3.88 -14.86 -1.75
CA HIS A 88 4.95 -15.30 -0.89
C HIS A 88 4.96 -14.55 0.44
N ILE A 89 4.65 -13.30 0.42
CA ILE A 89 4.61 -12.54 1.64
C ILE A 89 3.49 -13.03 2.54
N SER A 90 2.40 -13.42 1.98
CA SER A 90 1.27 -13.84 2.78
C SER A 90 1.47 -15.15 3.46
N GLU A 91 2.12 -16.06 2.80
CA GLU A 91 2.25 -17.38 3.34
C GLU A 91 3.05 -17.45 4.60
N PRO A 92 4.21 -16.90 4.65
CA PRO A 92 5.04 -17.04 5.84
C PRO A 92 4.45 -16.44 7.06
N THR A 93 3.54 -15.53 6.93
CA THR A 93 3.04 -14.88 8.08
C THR A 93 2.45 -15.82 9.03
N ARG A 94 1.99 -16.92 8.58
CA ARG A 94 1.36 -17.81 9.45
C ARG A 94 2.27 -18.39 10.44
N HIS A 95 3.51 -18.63 10.08
CA HIS A 95 4.31 -19.20 11.03
C HIS A 95 5.43 -18.40 11.31
N ALA A 96 5.35 -17.31 10.86
CA ALA A 96 6.37 -16.53 11.14
C ALA A 96 6.50 -16.33 12.46
N GLN A 97 5.77 -16.45 12.76
CA GLN A 97 5.98 -16.25 13.73
C GLN A 97 6.95 -16.86 14.09
N ILE A 98 7.35 -17.35 13.65
CA ILE A 98 8.23 -17.99 13.90
C ILE A 98 9.21 -17.54 13.83
N SER A 99 9.19 -17.03 13.68
CA SER A 99 10.15 -16.73 13.71
C SER A 99 10.47 -16.36 13.50
#